data_eb1892b72f5490505dd17cdfa37016e7
#
_entry.id   eb1892b72f5490505dd17cdfa37016e7
#
_cell.length_a   1.000
_cell.length_b   1.000
_cell.length_c   1.000
_cell.angle_alpha   90.00
_cell.angle_beta   90.00
_cell.angle_gamma   90.00
#
_symmetry.space_group_name_H-M   'P 1'
#
loop_
_entity.id
_entity.type
_entity.pdbx_description
1 polymer ?
#
loop_
_entity_poly.entity_id
_entity_poly.type
_entity_poly.pdbx_seq_one_letter_code
_entity_poly.pdbx_strand_id
1 'polypeptide(L)'
;IYRELNRLYPDRRDNAAVARVIDNIDFGDDIDQGCARQVAFWMFHGMKSLFLQDADALVLRTPDLLEILNYIREKFPTIERVTTYSRAQTISRKTPEELQSLRRAGLNRIHIGMETGSDAVLSIVNKGVTQEEQIRAGRNVVAAGFELSEYFMPGLGGAEHSDENAVESASVLSAVNPTFIRIRSTIPVPGTPLHEMMAAGSWTPLSEVEKVREIRLFIQHLEGITSTVQSDHIMNLLEDVEGVLPGDKAAMMEVIDRFLAMAPDDRESFIVGRR
;
A
#
# COMPACT_ATOMS: atom_id res chain seq x y z
N ILE A 1 11.20 -19.35 -18.43
CA ILE A 1 9.99 -19.77 -17.69
C ILE A 1 8.75 -19.54 -18.55
N TYR A 2 8.31 -18.30 -18.84
CA TYR A 2 7.07 -17.99 -19.58
C TYR A 2 6.94 -18.76 -20.91
N ARG A 3 7.98 -18.75 -21.75
CA ARG A 3 7.96 -19.45 -23.05
C ARG A 3 7.80 -20.95 -22.88
N GLU A 4 8.49 -21.55 -21.91
CA GLU A 4 8.47 -22.99 -21.67
C GLU A 4 7.11 -23.43 -21.09
N LEU A 5 6.60 -22.71 -20.10
CA LEU A 5 5.26 -22.96 -19.57
C LEU A 5 4.16 -22.80 -20.62
N ASN A 6 4.28 -21.81 -21.51
CA ASN A 6 3.30 -21.61 -22.57
C ASN A 6 3.36 -22.71 -23.65
N ARG A 7 4.55 -23.27 -23.91
CA ARG A 7 4.76 -24.41 -24.80
C ARG A 7 4.15 -25.69 -24.23
N LEU A 8 4.36 -25.96 -22.94
CA LEU A 8 3.90 -27.17 -22.26
C LEU A 8 2.41 -27.11 -21.91
N TYR A 9 1.87 -25.90 -21.71
CA TYR A 9 0.51 -25.67 -21.23
C TYR A 9 -0.22 -24.60 -22.04
N PRO A 10 -0.65 -24.91 -23.26
CA PRO A 10 -1.46 -24.00 -24.07
C PRO A 10 -2.87 -23.81 -23.52
N ASP A 11 -3.45 -24.82 -22.83
CA ASP A 11 -4.77 -24.72 -22.19
C ASP A 11 -4.64 -24.49 -20.69
N ARG A 12 -4.88 -23.23 -20.28
CA ARG A 12 -4.68 -22.72 -18.92
C ARG A 12 -5.88 -22.91 -17.98
N ARG A 13 -6.84 -23.79 -18.33
CA ARG A 13 -8.11 -23.93 -17.59
C ARG A 13 -8.07 -24.94 -16.46
N ASP A 14 -7.03 -25.74 -16.36
CA ASP A 14 -6.90 -26.76 -15.32
C ASP A 14 -5.80 -26.41 -14.31
N ASN A 15 -6.22 -25.88 -13.16
CA ASN A 15 -5.36 -25.49 -12.03
C ASN A 15 -4.50 -26.62 -11.48
N ALA A 16 -5.11 -27.78 -11.31
CA ALA A 16 -4.44 -28.93 -10.72
C ALA A 16 -3.39 -29.51 -11.67
N ALA A 17 -3.62 -29.39 -12.98
CA ALA A 17 -2.67 -29.79 -13.98
C ALA A 17 -1.48 -28.85 -14.04
N VAL A 18 -1.71 -27.52 -13.96
CA VAL A 18 -0.63 -26.51 -13.92
C VAL A 18 0.26 -26.71 -12.70
N ALA A 19 -0.31 -26.90 -11.51
CA ALA A 19 0.45 -27.16 -10.30
C ALA A 19 1.33 -28.40 -10.41
N ARG A 20 0.75 -29.53 -10.89
CA ARG A 20 1.48 -30.79 -11.09
C ARG A 20 2.64 -30.67 -12.07
N VAL A 21 2.47 -29.88 -13.13
CA VAL A 21 3.54 -29.67 -14.12
C VAL A 21 4.67 -28.85 -13.54
N ILE A 22 4.35 -27.77 -12.81
CA ILE A 22 5.37 -26.92 -12.19
C ILE A 22 6.22 -27.71 -11.19
N ASP A 23 5.61 -28.60 -10.42
CA ASP A 23 6.32 -29.45 -9.45
C ASP A 23 7.21 -30.50 -10.11
N ASN A 24 6.98 -30.83 -11.39
CA ASN A 24 7.71 -31.84 -12.14
C ASN A 24 8.62 -31.28 -13.26
N ILE A 25 8.61 -29.97 -13.53
CA ILE A 25 9.51 -29.36 -14.50
C ILE A 25 10.87 -29.13 -13.84
N ASP A 26 11.89 -29.73 -14.41
CA ASP A 26 13.27 -29.31 -14.17
C ASP A 26 13.58 -28.09 -15.05
N PHE A 27 13.64 -26.92 -14.42
CA PHE A 27 14.03 -25.69 -15.10
C PHE A 27 15.54 -25.49 -15.22
N GLY A 28 16.32 -26.47 -14.77
CA GLY A 28 17.79 -26.38 -14.65
C GLY A 28 18.22 -25.53 -13.43
N ASP A 29 19.53 -25.56 -13.17
CA ASP A 29 20.13 -24.91 -12.00
C ASP A 29 20.01 -23.36 -12.02
N ASP A 30 19.74 -22.76 -13.20
CA ASP A 30 19.68 -21.31 -13.39
C ASP A 30 18.31 -20.68 -13.01
N ILE A 31 17.30 -21.47 -12.69
CA ILE A 31 15.95 -20.97 -12.42
C ILE A 31 15.46 -21.45 -11.05
N ASP A 32 15.24 -20.48 -10.17
CA ASP A 32 14.63 -20.71 -8.87
C ASP A 32 13.19 -21.25 -9.01
N GLN A 33 12.89 -22.36 -8.33
CA GLN A 33 11.59 -23.01 -8.36
C GLN A 33 10.46 -22.12 -7.82
N GLY A 34 10.75 -21.24 -6.85
CA GLY A 34 9.81 -20.27 -6.33
C GLY A 34 9.41 -19.24 -7.39
N CYS A 35 10.39 -18.73 -8.13
CA CYS A 35 10.14 -17.85 -9.29
C CYS A 35 9.32 -18.55 -10.37
N ALA A 36 9.60 -19.81 -10.66
CA ALA A 36 8.83 -20.59 -11.62
C ALA A 36 7.36 -20.74 -11.21
N ARG A 37 7.11 -21.03 -9.94
CA ARG A 37 5.74 -21.11 -9.39
C ARG A 37 5.00 -19.78 -9.45
N GLN A 38 5.67 -18.67 -9.11
CA GLN A 38 5.06 -17.34 -9.21
C GLN A 38 4.66 -16.99 -10.64
N VAL A 39 5.52 -17.24 -11.62
CA VAL A 39 5.22 -16.99 -13.04
C VAL A 39 4.05 -17.87 -13.50
N ALA A 40 4.03 -19.14 -13.12
CA ALA A 40 2.95 -20.04 -13.47
C ALA A 40 1.62 -19.62 -12.86
N PHE A 41 1.62 -19.22 -11.58
CA PHE A 41 0.45 -18.66 -10.92
C PHE A 41 -0.06 -17.41 -11.62
N TRP A 42 0.83 -16.50 -11.99
CA TRP A 42 0.50 -15.30 -12.76
C TRP A 42 -0.09 -15.64 -14.15
N MET A 43 0.52 -16.60 -14.86
CA MET A 43 -0.01 -17.09 -16.15
C MET A 43 -1.39 -17.70 -16.00
N PHE A 44 -1.59 -18.50 -14.93
CA PHE A 44 -2.85 -19.12 -14.62
C PHE A 44 -3.97 -18.10 -14.38
N HIS A 45 -3.70 -17.01 -13.68
CA HIS A 45 -4.63 -15.91 -13.45
C HIS A 45 -4.77 -14.95 -14.66
N GLY A 46 -4.33 -15.38 -15.84
CA GLY A 46 -4.53 -14.68 -17.12
C GLY A 46 -3.56 -13.54 -17.36
N MET A 47 -2.51 -13.36 -16.54
CA MET A 47 -1.49 -12.32 -16.67
C MET A 47 -2.07 -10.90 -16.79
N LYS A 48 -3.12 -10.61 -16.01
CA LYS A 48 -3.85 -9.33 -16.12
C LYS A 48 -3.20 -8.17 -15.39
N SER A 49 -2.35 -8.46 -14.41
CA SER A 49 -1.70 -7.43 -13.62
C SER A 49 -0.21 -7.71 -13.45
N LEU A 50 0.57 -6.63 -13.38
CA LEU A 50 2.00 -6.67 -13.14
C LEU A 50 2.37 -5.62 -12.11
N PHE A 51 3.27 -5.96 -11.21
CA PHE A 51 3.82 -5.04 -10.23
C PHE A 51 5.31 -4.82 -10.50
N LEU A 52 5.70 -3.57 -10.76
CA LEU A 52 7.10 -3.17 -10.81
C LEU A 52 7.60 -3.03 -9.37
N GLN A 53 8.34 -4.03 -8.94
CA GLN A 53 8.82 -4.18 -7.56
C GLN A 53 9.99 -3.24 -7.24
N ASP A 54 10.32 -3.25 -5.96
CA ASP A 54 11.42 -2.59 -5.26
C ASP A 54 11.38 -1.07 -5.24
N ALA A 55 10.62 -0.71 -4.26
CA ALA A 55 10.51 0.52 -3.50
C ALA A 55 10.18 1.79 -4.30
N ASP A 56 10.78 2.08 -5.44
CA ASP A 56 10.57 3.36 -6.13
C ASP A 56 10.98 3.31 -7.61
N ALA A 57 10.18 2.66 -8.46
CA ALA A 57 10.50 2.56 -9.89
C ALA A 57 10.54 3.93 -10.61
N LEU A 58 9.87 4.96 -10.08
CA LEU A 58 9.89 6.30 -10.67
C LEU A 58 11.23 7.03 -10.49
N VAL A 59 12.16 6.47 -9.73
CA VAL A 59 13.54 6.98 -9.65
C VAL A 59 14.26 6.88 -11.01
N LEU A 60 13.85 5.93 -11.85
CA LEU A 60 14.34 5.81 -13.21
C LEU A 60 14.03 7.06 -14.03
N ARG A 61 14.89 7.35 -15.00
CA ARG A 61 14.60 8.41 -15.97
C ARG A 61 13.33 8.04 -16.75
N THR A 62 12.52 9.02 -17.03
CA THR A 62 11.24 8.80 -17.72
C THR A 62 11.38 8.05 -19.07
N PRO A 63 12.37 8.34 -19.95
CA PRO A 63 12.56 7.56 -21.17
C PRO A 63 12.83 6.06 -20.93
N ASP A 64 13.63 5.74 -19.91
CA ASP A 64 13.99 4.35 -19.60
C ASP A 64 12.76 3.56 -19.10
N LEU A 65 11.95 4.20 -18.24
CA LEU A 65 10.70 3.60 -17.76
C LEU A 65 9.67 3.46 -18.88
N LEU A 66 9.61 4.40 -19.82
CA LEU A 66 8.77 4.29 -21.01
C LEU A 66 9.17 3.11 -21.91
N GLU A 67 10.47 2.88 -22.08
CA GLU A 67 10.97 1.71 -22.82
C GLU A 67 10.52 0.40 -22.17
N ILE A 68 10.65 0.29 -20.83
CA ILE A 68 10.19 -0.87 -20.07
C ILE A 68 8.69 -1.08 -20.22
N LEU A 69 7.88 -0.03 -20.07
CA LEU A 69 6.42 -0.12 -20.18
C LEU A 69 5.98 -0.52 -21.59
N ASN A 70 6.60 0.02 -22.62
CA ASN A 70 6.31 -0.35 -24.01
C ASN A 70 6.70 -1.80 -24.30
N TYR A 71 7.85 -2.26 -23.80
CA TYR A 71 8.25 -3.66 -23.90
C TYR A 71 7.24 -4.60 -23.20
N ILE A 72 6.78 -4.24 -22.00
CA ILE A 72 5.75 -5.00 -21.29
C ILE A 72 4.48 -5.12 -22.13
N ARG A 73 4.00 -4.03 -22.71
CA ARG A 73 2.79 -4.04 -23.55
C ARG A 73 2.94 -4.89 -24.81
N GLU A 74 4.10 -4.84 -25.43
CA GLU A 74 4.39 -5.64 -26.63
C GLU A 74 4.44 -7.14 -26.31
N LYS A 75 5.11 -7.51 -25.23
CA LYS A 75 5.35 -8.93 -24.88
C LYS A 75 4.20 -9.58 -24.12
N PHE A 76 3.43 -8.80 -23.38
CA PHE A 76 2.35 -9.27 -22.52
C PHE A 76 1.06 -8.46 -22.74
N PRO A 77 0.41 -8.60 -23.92
CA PRO A 77 -0.76 -7.79 -24.28
C PRO A 77 -2.00 -8.04 -23.41
N THR A 78 -1.99 -9.07 -22.58
CA THR A 78 -3.06 -9.39 -21.62
C THR A 78 -3.00 -8.55 -20.35
N ILE A 79 -1.91 -7.81 -20.12
CA ILE A 79 -1.78 -6.96 -18.93
C ILE A 79 -2.71 -5.75 -19.06
N GLU A 80 -3.64 -5.66 -18.14
CA GLU A 80 -4.61 -4.58 -18.03
C GLU A 80 -4.13 -3.50 -17.04
N ARG A 81 -3.32 -3.90 -16.04
CA ARG A 81 -2.86 -3.01 -14.98
C ARG A 81 -1.39 -3.22 -14.65
N VAL A 82 -0.62 -2.14 -14.74
CA VAL A 82 0.74 -2.06 -14.19
C VAL A 82 0.72 -1.17 -12.96
N THR A 83 1.25 -1.68 -11.86
CA THR A 83 1.35 -1.01 -10.55
C THR A 83 2.81 -0.82 -10.16
N THR A 84 3.12 0.22 -9.40
CA THR A 84 4.44 0.43 -8.82
C THR A 84 4.36 1.13 -7.47
N TYR A 85 5.44 1.04 -6.70
CA TYR A 85 5.69 1.93 -5.58
C TYR A 85 6.40 3.20 -6.04
N SER A 86 6.18 4.30 -5.35
CA SER A 86 7.03 5.49 -5.43
C SER A 86 7.02 6.30 -4.14
N ARG A 87 8.06 7.11 -3.97
CA ARG A 87 8.13 8.10 -2.89
C ARG A 87 7.56 9.44 -3.36
N ALA A 88 6.91 10.18 -2.46
CA ALA A 88 6.42 11.54 -2.75
C ALA A 88 7.54 12.45 -3.26
N GLN A 89 8.74 12.34 -2.65
CA GLN A 89 9.93 13.10 -3.08
C GLN A 89 10.33 12.78 -4.53
N THR A 90 10.24 11.53 -4.97
CA THR A 90 10.55 11.16 -6.36
C THR A 90 9.53 11.69 -7.33
N ILE A 91 8.24 11.61 -6.98
CA ILE A 91 7.15 12.15 -7.77
C ILE A 91 7.27 13.66 -7.93
N SER A 92 7.67 14.38 -6.87
CA SER A 92 7.83 15.84 -6.92
C SER A 92 8.91 16.32 -7.90
N ARG A 93 9.80 15.42 -8.35
CA ARG A 93 10.83 15.68 -9.36
C ARG A 93 10.38 15.41 -10.79
N LYS A 94 9.22 14.76 -10.99
CA LYS A 94 8.64 14.52 -12.30
C LYS A 94 7.75 15.67 -12.72
N THR A 95 7.84 16.05 -13.99
CA THR A 95 6.90 17.04 -14.53
C THR A 95 5.52 16.43 -14.77
N PRO A 96 4.45 17.25 -14.85
CA PRO A 96 3.12 16.76 -15.21
C PRO A 96 3.11 15.99 -16.54
N GLU A 97 3.89 16.44 -17.54
CA GLU A 97 3.99 15.80 -18.86
C GLU A 97 4.66 14.42 -18.77
N GLU A 98 5.70 14.28 -17.94
CA GLU A 98 6.36 13.01 -17.67
C GLU A 98 5.38 12.02 -17.02
N LEU A 99 4.66 12.42 -15.98
CA LEU A 99 3.65 11.59 -15.33
C LEU A 99 2.56 11.17 -16.31
N GLN A 100 2.02 12.10 -17.10
CA GLN A 100 1.04 11.79 -18.11
C GLN A 100 1.57 10.83 -19.19
N SER A 101 2.85 10.95 -19.58
CA SER A 101 3.46 10.05 -20.56
C SER A 101 3.56 8.63 -20.02
N LEU A 102 3.95 8.45 -18.77
CA LEU A 102 3.99 7.17 -18.07
C LEU A 102 2.57 6.56 -17.96
N ARG A 103 1.57 7.41 -17.65
CA ARG A 103 0.18 6.97 -17.60
C ARG A 103 -0.32 6.45 -18.96
N ARG A 104 -0.02 7.15 -20.05
CA ARG A 104 -0.36 6.73 -21.41
C ARG A 104 0.40 5.47 -21.85
N ALA A 105 1.63 5.27 -21.37
CA ALA A 105 2.41 4.07 -21.64
C ALA A 105 1.91 2.82 -20.92
N GLY A 106 0.92 2.97 -19.99
CA GLY A 106 0.24 1.83 -19.37
C GLY A 106 0.60 1.63 -17.89
N LEU A 107 1.33 2.54 -17.25
CA LEU A 107 1.41 2.57 -15.79
C LEU A 107 0.07 3.07 -15.26
N ASN A 108 -0.63 2.25 -14.47
CA ASN A 108 -2.01 2.53 -14.07
C ASN A 108 -2.13 3.01 -12.63
N ARG A 109 -1.37 2.38 -11.72
CA ARG A 109 -1.49 2.61 -10.28
C ARG A 109 -0.14 2.90 -9.65
N ILE A 110 -0.11 3.90 -8.78
CA ILE A 110 1.04 4.24 -7.96
C ILE A 110 0.66 4.08 -6.49
N HIS A 111 1.48 3.37 -5.74
CA HIS A 111 1.41 3.31 -4.29
C HIS A 111 2.43 4.25 -3.68
N ILE A 112 1.99 5.15 -2.80
CA ILE A 112 2.86 6.05 -2.06
C ILE A 112 2.75 5.72 -0.58
N GLY A 113 3.89 5.58 0.07
CA GLY A 113 3.94 5.54 1.53
C GLY A 113 3.90 6.96 2.08
N MET A 114 2.71 7.53 2.26
CA MET A 114 2.55 8.77 3.02
C MET A 114 2.94 8.53 4.48
N GLU A 115 2.35 7.50 5.08
CA GLU A 115 2.56 6.96 6.42
C GLU A 115 2.03 7.88 7.52
N THR A 116 2.33 9.17 7.46
CA THR A 116 1.82 10.23 8.32
C THR A 116 1.71 11.54 7.55
N GLY A 117 0.75 12.37 7.91
CA GLY A 117 0.64 13.75 7.42
C GLY A 117 1.25 14.78 8.37
N SER A 118 1.71 14.39 9.57
CA SER A 118 2.31 15.30 10.54
C SER A 118 3.78 15.56 10.23
N ASP A 119 4.17 16.82 10.08
CA ASP A 119 5.57 17.21 9.88
C ASP A 119 6.45 16.84 11.08
N ALA A 120 5.90 16.86 12.31
CA ALA A 120 6.61 16.40 13.49
C ALA A 120 6.93 14.90 13.41
N VAL A 121 5.95 14.08 13.06
CA VAL A 121 6.14 12.63 12.92
C VAL A 121 7.03 12.30 11.72
N LEU A 122 6.88 13.00 10.59
CA LEU A 122 7.78 12.89 9.43
C LEU A 122 9.24 13.15 9.80
N SER A 123 9.47 14.13 10.68
CA SER A 123 10.82 14.43 11.20
C SER A 123 11.34 13.31 12.11
N ILE A 124 10.51 12.79 13.03
CA ILE A 124 10.87 11.70 13.94
C ILE A 124 11.32 10.46 13.17
N VAL A 125 10.58 10.09 12.12
CA VAL A 125 10.91 8.90 11.31
C VAL A 125 11.87 9.18 10.16
N ASN A 126 12.40 10.41 10.06
CA ASN A 126 13.32 10.84 9.01
C ASN A 126 12.82 10.50 7.59
N LYS A 127 11.55 10.82 7.33
CA LYS A 127 10.91 10.52 6.03
C LYS A 127 11.50 11.31 4.87
N GLY A 128 12.07 12.50 5.15
CA GLY A 128 12.73 13.35 4.15
C GLY A 128 11.76 14.07 3.20
N VAL A 129 10.55 14.33 3.66
CA VAL A 129 9.48 15.02 2.92
C VAL A 129 8.62 15.77 3.91
N THR A 130 7.99 16.89 3.49
CA THR A 130 7.04 17.65 4.29
C THR A 130 5.60 17.30 3.91
N GLN A 131 4.65 17.65 4.79
CA GLN A 131 3.21 17.54 4.54
C GLN A 131 2.82 18.20 3.20
N GLU A 132 3.29 19.42 2.94
CA GLU A 132 2.99 20.16 1.70
C GLU A 132 3.53 19.42 0.45
N GLU A 133 4.72 18.84 0.54
CA GLU A 133 5.31 18.05 -0.53
C GLU A 133 4.51 16.77 -0.81
N GLN A 134 4.01 16.12 0.22
CA GLN A 134 3.12 14.95 0.06
C GLN A 134 1.81 15.33 -0.64
N ILE A 135 1.17 16.42 -0.22
CA ILE A 135 -0.06 16.91 -0.86
C ILE A 135 0.21 17.23 -2.33
N ARG A 136 1.29 17.94 -2.64
CA ARG A 136 1.66 18.29 -4.01
C ARG A 136 1.93 17.05 -4.86
N ALA A 137 2.68 16.08 -4.34
CA ALA A 137 2.99 14.83 -5.04
C ALA A 137 1.71 14.02 -5.32
N GLY A 138 0.85 13.82 -4.32
CA GLY A 138 -0.40 13.11 -4.47
C GLY A 138 -1.34 13.76 -5.49
N ARG A 139 -1.49 15.09 -5.43
CA ARG A 139 -2.30 15.84 -6.42
C ARG A 139 -1.76 15.71 -7.84
N ASN A 140 -0.44 15.73 -8.03
CA ASN A 140 0.17 15.54 -9.35
C ASN A 140 -0.13 14.16 -9.93
N VAL A 141 -0.08 13.12 -9.10
CA VAL A 141 -0.43 11.74 -9.50
C VAL A 141 -1.91 11.63 -9.89
N VAL A 142 -2.81 12.17 -9.07
CA VAL A 142 -4.25 12.17 -9.35
C VAL A 142 -4.56 12.97 -10.62
N ALA A 143 -3.97 14.17 -10.77
CA ALA A 143 -4.16 15.03 -11.95
C ALA A 143 -3.62 14.39 -13.25
N ALA A 144 -2.59 13.53 -13.15
CA ALA A 144 -2.08 12.77 -14.30
C ALA A 144 -2.96 11.56 -14.66
N GLY A 145 -4.02 11.28 -13.90
CA GLY A 145 -5.01 10.23 -14.16
C GLY A 145 -4.60 8.83 -13.66
N PHE A 146 -3.68 8.73 -12.73
CA PHE A 146 -3.36 7.46 -12.07
C PHE A 146 -4.39 7.11 -10.99
N GLU A 147 -4.56 5.82 -10.75
CA GLU A 147 -5.06 5.34 -9.47
C GLU A 147 -3.95 5.55 -8.43
N LEU A 148 -4.24 6.34 -7.40
CA LEU A 148 -3.32 6.57 -6.29
C LEU A 148 -3.74 5.75 -5.07
N SER A 149 -2.80 5.04 -4.47
CA SER A 149 -2.97 4.35 -3.19
C SER A 149 -1.99 4.91 -2.17
N GLU A 150 -2.52 5.48 -1.11
CA GLU A 150 -1.73 6.05 -0.01
C GLU A 150 -1.82 5.17 1.23
N TYR A 151 -0.69 5.05 1.94
CA TYR A 151 -0.64 4.33 3.21
C TYR A 151 -0.69 5.31 4.38
N PHE A 152 -1.56 5.02 5.35
CA PHE A 152 -1.58 5.66 6.67
C PHE A 152 -1.12 4.66 7.73
N MET A 153 -0.22 5.09 8.63
CA MET A 153 0.33 4.25 9.69
C MET A 153 -0.10 4.72 11.07
N PRO A 154 -1.22 4.19 11.61
CA PRO A 154 -1.61 4.49 12.99
C PRO A 154 -0.54 3.99 13.96
N GLY A 155 -0.31 4.79 14.99
CA GLY A 155 0.70 4.57 16.02
C GLY A 155 2.11 5.03 15.66
N LEU A 156 2.36 5.54 14.45
CA LEU A 156 3.71 5.96 14.03
C LEU A 156 4.24 7.14 14.85
N GLY A 157 3.36 8.05 15.25
CA GLY A 157 3.71 9.18 16.11
C GLY A 157 3.96 8.81 17.59
N GLY A 158 3.71 7.55 17.98
CA GLY A 158 3.74 7.16 19.38
C GLY A 158 2.65 7.84 20.21
N ALA A 159 2.74 7.70 21.53
CA ALA A 159 1.74 8.27 22.45
C ALA A 159 1.72 9.81 22.42
N GLU A 160 2.86 10.45 22.14
CA GLU A 160 2.99 11.91 22.20
C GLU A 160 2.34 12.61 21.02
N HIS A 161 2.30 11.98 19.82
CA HIS A 161 1.82 12.58 18.58
C HIS A 161 0.65 11.82 17.95
N SER A 162 -0.08 11.00 18.71
CA SER A 162 -1.16 10.15 18.17
C SER A 162 -2.29 10.97 17.55
N ASP A 163 -2.82 11.95 18.28
CA ASP A 163 -3.91 12.80 17.76
C ASP A 163 -3.46 13.63 16.55
N GLU A 164 -2.25 14.18 16.61
CA GLU A 164 -1.66 14.93 15.51
C GLU A 164 -1.48 14.05 14.26
N ASN A 165 -0.94 12.82 14.46
CA ASN A 165 -0.80 11.85 13.37
C ASN A 165 -2.14 11.55 12.69
N ALA A 166 -3.20 11.37 13.45
CA ALA A 166 -4.53 11.10 12.93
C ALA A 166 -5.09 12.29 12.14
N VAL A 167 -5.10 13.48 12.75
CA VAL A 167 -5.76 14.68 12.20
C VAL A 167 -5.02 15.20 10.97
N GLU A 168 -3.70 15.33 11.06
CA GLU A 168 -2.89 15.84 9.96
C GLU A 168 -2.84 14.85 8.77
N SER A 169 -2.82 13.53 9.04
CA SER A 169 -2.92 12.52 7.98
C SER A 169 -4.27 12.58 7.28
N ALA A 170 -5.36 12.75 8.02
CA ALA A 170 -6.68 12.93 7.42
C ALA A 170 -6.76 14.22 6.58
N SER A 171 -6.12 15.30 7.03
CA SER A 171 -6.03 16.58 6.29
C SER A 171 -5.30 16.39 4.95
N VAL A 172 -4.12 15.74 4.95
CA VAL A 172 -3.36 15.43 3.73
C VAL A 172 -4.19 14.63 2.75
N LEU A 173 -4.79 13.53 3.22
CA LEU A 173 -5.57 12.63 2.36
C LEU A 173 -6.86 13.29 1.85
N SER A 174 -7.49 14.14 2.66
CA SER A 174 -8.64 14.96 2.22
C SER A 174 -8.22 15.96 1.13
N ALA A 175 -7.03 16.54 1.24
CA ALA A 175 -6.51 17.47 0.23
C ALA A 175 -6.10 16.78 -1.08
N VAL A 176 -5.71 15.51 -1.04
CA VAL A 176 -5.26 14.72 -2.20
C VAL A 176 -6.40 13.97 -2.88
N ASN A 177 -7.33 13.43 -2.11
CA ASN A 177 -8.40 12.53 -2.55
C ASN A 177 -7.86 11.33 -3.37
N PRO A 178 -7.02 10.46 -2.79
CA PRO A 178 -6.48 9.30 -3.48
C PRO A 178 -7.59 8.27 -3.78
N THR A 179 -7.36 7.37 -4.74
CA THR A 179 -8.31 6.28 -5.02
C THR A 179 -8.46 5.34 -3.85
N PHE A 180 -7.33 5.01 -3.19
CA PHE A 180 -7.29 4.09 -2.05
C PHE A 180 -6.52 4.70 -0.88
N ILE A 181 -7.05 4.50 0.32
CA ILE A 181 -6.38 4.75 1.59
C ILE A 181 -6.19 3.40 2.27
N ARG A 182 -4.94 3.02 2.54
CA ARG A 182 -4.61 1.74 3.18
C ARG A 182 -4.06 1.95 4.57
N ILE A 183 -4.72 1.37 5.55
CA ILE A 183 -4.28 1.41 6.94
C ILE A 183 -3.22 0.32 7.16
N ARG A 184 -2.11 0.67 7.81
CA ARG A 184 -1.01 -0.23 8.16
C ARG A 184 -0.54 0.07 9.58
N SER A 185 -0.97 -0.69 10.56
CA SER A 185 -0.60 -0.49 11.97
C SER A 185 0.90 -0.54 12.19
N THR A 186 1.43 0.44 12.89
CA THR A 186 2.85 0.53 13.22
C THR A 186 3.25 -0.57 14.20
N ILE A 187 4.34 -1.27 13.86
CA ILE A 187 4.98 -2.26 14.71
C ILE A 187 6.48 -1.96 14.70
N PRO A 188 7.08 -1.64 15.84
CA PRO A 188 8.52 -1.44 15.93
C PRO A 188 9.25 -2.79 15.81
N VAL A 189 9.88 -3.00 14.65
CA VAL A 189 10.59 -4.25 14.36
C VAL A 189 12.01 -4.19 14.92
N PRO A 190 12.50 -5.24 15.62
CA PRO A 190 13.88 -5.30 16.11
C PRO A 190 14.91 -4.98 15.01
N GLY A 191 15.90 -4.15 15.36
CA GLY A 191 16.94 -3.69 14.44
C GLY A 191 16.55 -2.46 13.59
N THR A 192 15.35 -1.89 13.81
CA THR A 192 14.96 -0.61 13.18
C THR A 192 15.22 0.57 14.12
N PRO A 193 15.46 1.78 13.59
CA PRO A 193 15.61 2.98 14.42
C PRO A 193 14.42 3.23 15.35
N LEU A 194 13.19 2.96 14.92
CA LEU A 194 12.01 3.13 15.75
C LEU A 194 12.00 2.17 16.96
N HIS A 195 12.48 0.93 16.75
CA HIS A 195 12.64 -0.02 17.86
C HIS A 195 13.73 0.42 18.85
N GLU A 196 14.82 1.00 18.35
CA GLU A 196 15.89 1.56 19.20
C GLU A 196 15.38 2.75 20.03
N MET A 197 14.58 3.63 19.42
CA MET A 197 13.92 4.74 20.13
C MET A 197 12.96 4.24 21.21
N MET A 198 12.19 3.20 20.93
CA MET A 198 11.34 2.54 21.93
C MET A 198 12.16 1.97 23.09
N ALA A 199 13.25 1.27 22.80
CA ALA A 199 14.13 0.69 23.84
C ALA A 199 14.81 1.78 24.69
N ALA A 200 15.12 2.93 24.09
CA ALA A 200 15.69 4.09 24.78
C ALA A 200 14.65 4.93 25.55
N GLY A 201 13.35 4.63 25.42
CA GLY A 201 12.28 5.40 26.05
C GLY A 201 12.04 6.78 25.43
N SER A 202 12.58 7.05 24.24
CA SER A 202 12.39 8.32 23.51
C SER A 202 11.19 8.30 22.55
N TRP A 203 10.53 7.18 22.40
CA TRP A 203 9.29 6.99 21.66
C TRP A 203 8.47 5.90 22.35
N THR A 204 7.21 6.19 22.68
CA THR A 204 6.32 5.27 23.40
C THR A 204 5.29 4.68 22.43
N PRO A 205 5.26 3.35 22.21
CA PRO A 205 4.29 2.73 21.33
C PRO A 205 2.87 2.86 21.88
N LEU A 206 1.89 2.96 20.98
CA LEU A 206 0.49 2.85 21.35
C LEU A 206 0.12 1.39 21.63
N SER A 207 -0.76 1.18 22.61
CA SER A 207 -1.50 -0.06 22.75
C SER A 207 -2.47 -0.27 21.57
N GLU A 208 -2.98 -1.49 21.36
CA GLU A 208 -3.96 -1.76 20.31
C GLU A 208 -5.22 -0.91 20.44
N VAL A 209 -5.67 -0.67 21.68
CA VAL A 209 -6.84 0.18 21.94
C VAL A 209 -6.58 1.64 21.58
N GLU A 210 -5.40 2.15 21.85
CA GLU A 210 -5.01 3.51 21.48
C GLU A 210 -4.88 3.66 19.96
N LYS A 211 -4.30 2.66 19.25
CA LYS A 211 -4.28 2.66 17.77
C LYS A 211 -5.70 2.68 17.19
N VAL A 212 -6.64 1.93 17.77
CA VAL A 212 -8.04 1.96 17.32
C VAL A 212 -8.68 3.34 17.57
N ARG A 213 -8.37 4.02 18.68
CA ARG A 213 -8.81 5.40 18.91
C ARG A 213 -8.21 6.38 17.90
N GLU A 214 -6.95 6.21 17.56
CA GLU A 214 -6.27 6.99 16.53
C GLU A 214 -6.91 6.78 15.15
N ILE A 215 -7.20 5.52 14.76
CA ILE A 215 -7.93 5.21 13.52
C ILE A 215 -9.32 5.84 13.53
N ARG A 216 -10.02 5.82 14.68
CA ARG A 216 -11.31 6.47 14.83
C ARG A 216 -11.24 7.97 14.54
N LEU A 217 -10.28 8.65 15.17
CA LEU A 217 -10.04 10.08 14.98
C LEU A 217 -9.68 10.39 13.52
N PHE A 218 -8.82 9.58 12.91
CA PHE A 218 -8.45 9.67 11.52
C PHE A 218 -9.68 9.57 10.59
N ILE A 219 -10.50 8.51 10.70
CA ILE A 219 -11.71 8.34 9.88
C ILE A 219 -12.69 9.49 10.10
N GLN A 220 -12.83 9.95 11.35
CA GLN A 220 -13.71 11.09 11.68
C GLN A 220 -13.34 12.36 10.92
N HIS A 221 -12.04 12.62 10.70
CA HIS A 221 -11.52 13.83 10.05
C HIS A 221 -11.34 13.71 8.52
N LEU A 222 -11.58 12.53 7.93
CA LEU A 222 -11.61 12.41 6.47
C LEU A 222 -12.85 13.10 5.91
N GLU A 223 -12.69 14.14 5.11
CA GLU A 223 -13.76 14.96 4.60
C GLU A 223 -13.63 15.28 3.11
N GLY A 224 -14.76 15.38 2.40
CA GLY A 224 -14.80 15.84 1.01
C GLY A 224 -14.17 14.90 -0.01
N ILE A 225 -13.95 13.63 0.30
CA ILE A 225 -13.26 12.66 -0.55
C ILE A 225 -14.13 11.45 -0.89
N THR A 226 -13.71 10.74 -1.94
CA THR A 226 -14.41 9.57 -2.50
C THR A 226 -13.54 8.31 -2.46
N SER A 227 -12.50 8.33 -1.66
CA SER A 227 -11.51 7.24 -1.52
C SER A 227 -12.14 5.96 -0.98
N THR A 228 -11.62 4.82 -1.42
CA THR A 228 -11.85 3.52 -0.76
C THR A 228 -10.85 3.36 0.39
N VAL A 229 -11.35 3.20 1.60
CA VAL A 229 -10.53 2.86 2.78
C VAL A 229 -10.43 1.35 2.88
N GLN A 230 -9.22 0.84 3.15
CA GLN A 230 -8.93 -0.59 3.31
C GLN A 230 -8.05 -0.83 4.53
N SER A 231 -8.47 -1.75 5.40
CA SER A 231 -7.72 -2.21 6.58
C SER A 231 -7.31 -3.69 6.44
N ASP A 232 -7.09 -4.14 5.23
CA ASP A 232 -6.86 -5.52 4.78
C ASP A 232 -5.48 -6.12 5.13
N HIS A 233 -4.77 -5.53 6.09
CA HIS A 233 -3.45 -6.02 6.49
C HIS A 233 -3.52 -6.86 7.76
N ILE A 234 -2.86 -8.03 7.74
CA ILE A 234 -2.84 -9.00 8.84
C ILE A 234 -2.41 -8.42 10.21
N MET A 235 -1.69 -7.30 10.20
CA MET A 235 -1.25 -6.63 11.43
C MET A 235 -2.27 -5.61 11.96
N ASN A 236 -3.37 -5.38 11.24
CA ASN A 236 -4.44 -4.51 11.72
C ASN A 236 -5.40 -5.30 12.60
N LEU A 237 -5.73 -4.74 13.75
CA LEU A 237 -6.66 -5.39 14.69
C LEU A 237 -8.09 -5.47 14.12
N LEU A 238 -8.53 -4.42 13.43
CA LEU A 238 -9.87 -4.30 12.84
C LEU A 238 -9.75 -4.30 11.30
N GLU A 239 -9.76 -5.49 10.69
CA GLU A 239 -9.73 -5.65 9.24
C GLU A 239 -11.03 -5.15 8.58
N ASP A 240 -12.17 -5.20 9.31
CA ASP A 240 -13.48 -4.80 8.83
C ASP A 240 -13.68 -3.26 8.74
N VAL A 241 -12.65 -2.46 9.07
CA VAL A 241 -12.67 -0.99 8.86
C VAL A 241 -12.37 -0.71 7.40
N GLU A 242 -13.35 -0.98 6.54
CA GLU A 242 -13.25 -0.78 5.10
C GLU A 242 -14.55 -0.22 4.51
N GLY A 243 -14.44 0.50 3.40
CA GLY A 243 -15.59 1.07 2.72
C GLY A 243 -15.23 2.21 1.77
N VAL A 244 -16.24 2.72 1.06
CA VAL A 244 -16.13 3.82 0.11
C VAL A 244 -16.66 5.10 0.72
N LEU A 245 -15.84 6.11 0.81
CA LEU A 245 -16.23 7.42 1.33
C LEU A 245 -17.06 8.22 0.29
N PRO A 246 -17.98 9.08 0.72
CA PRO A 246 -18.41 9.29 2.10
C PRO A 246 -19.46 8.27 2.59
N GLY A 247 -19.96 7.40 1.70
CA GLY A 247 -21.13 6.55 1.95
C GLY A 247 -20.98 5.61 3.13
N ASP A 248 -19.84 4.95 3.25
CA ASP A 248 -19.59 3.91 4.26
C ASP A 248 -18.91 4.44 5.53
N LYS A 249 -18.71 5.78 5.64
CA LYS A 249 -18.04 6.38 6.81
C LYS A 249 -18.72 5.99 8.14
N ALA A 250 -20.06 6.03 8.17
CA ALA A 250 -20.81 5.67 9.37
C ALA A 250 -20.66 4.19 9.75
N ALA A 251 -20.64 3.30 8.76
CA ALA A 251 -20.42 1.86 8.99
C ALA A 251 -19.02 1.57 9.55
N MET A 252 -17.98 2.20 8.99
CA MET A 252 -16.61 2.09 9.51
C MET A 252 -16.52 2.58 10.97
N MET A 253 -17.15 3.71 11.27
CA MET A 253 -17.20 4.26 12.64
C MET A 253 -17.93 3.31 13.60
N GLU A 254 -19.02 2.66 13.16
CA GLU A 254 -19.74 1.67 13.97
C GLU A 254 -18.89 0.45 14.33
N VAL A 255 -18.09 -0.07 13.40
CA VAL A 255 -17.14 -1.17 13.64
C VAL A 255 -16.17 -0.78 14.77
N ILE A 256 -15.59 0.41 14.66
CA ILE A 256 -14.63 0.93 15.64
C ILE A 256 -15.31 1.16 17.00
N ASP A 257 -16.45 1.81 17.02
CA ASP A 257 -17.18 2.15 18.25
C ASP A 257 -17.68 0.89 18.98
N ARG A 258 -18.07 -0.16 18.25
CA ARG A 258 -18.43 -1.47 18.82
C ARG A 258 -17.25 -2.10 19.56
N PHE A 259 -16.06 -2.08 18.97
CA PHE A 259 -14.85 -2.57 19.65
C PHE A 259 -14.53 -1.74 20.90
N LEU A 260 -14.57 -0.43 20.79
CA LEU A 260 -14.26 0.47 21.92
C LEU A 260 -15.27 0.36 23.07
N ALA A 261 -16.51 -0.02 22.79
CA ALA A 261 -17.58 -0.22 23.76
C ALA A 261 -17.54 -1.59 24.49
N MET A 262 -16.69 -2.53 24.03
CA MET A 262 -16.52 -3.83 24.71
C MET A 262 -16.04 -3.64 26.16
N ALA A 263 -16.45 -4.53 27.07
CA ALA A 263 -15.86 -4.60 28.39
C ALA A 263 -14.34 -4.86 28.30
N PRO A 264 -13.53 -4.40 29.26
CA PRO A 264 -12.07 -4.55 29.19
C PRO A 264 -11.60 -5.99 28.95
N ASP A 265 -12.18 -6.97 29.64
CA ASP A 265 -11.81 -8.38 29.53
C ASP A 265 -12.18 -8.99 28.16
N ASP A 266 -13.35 -8.61 27.63
CA ASP A 266 -13.79 -9.05 26.30
C ASP A 266 -12.89 -8.47 25.21
N ARG A 267 -12.50 -7.22 25.36
CA ARG A 267 -11.60 -6.51 24.43
C ARG A 267 -10.20 -7.12 24.44
N GLU A 268 -9.66 -7.46 25.62
CA GLU A 268 -8.37 -8.15 25.73
C GLU A 268 -8.43 -9.53 25.07
N SER A 269 -9.51 -10.28 25.31
CA SER A 269 -9.74 -11.57 24.67
C SER A 269 -9.81 -11.46 23.14
N PHE A 270 -10.46 -10.42 22.64
CA PHE A 270 -10.53 -10.13 21.19
C PHE A 270 -9.13 -9.85 20.61
N ILE A 271 -8.33 -9.02 21.28
CA ILE A 271 -6.96 -8.67 20.85
C ILE A 271 -6.07 -9.92 20.80
N VAL A 272 -6.13 -10.77 21.83
CA VAL A 272 -5.34 -12.01 21.90
C VAL A 272 -5.75 -13.00 20.79
N GLY A 273 -7.04 -13.11 20.50
CA GLY A 273 -7.57 -14.03 19.49
C GLY A 273 -7.25 -13.61 18.03
N ARG A 274 -6.81 -12.37 17.80
CA ARG A 274 -6.42 -11.84 16.49
C ARG A 274 -4.90 -11.82 16.26
N ARG A 275 -4.09 -12.12 17.24
CA ARG A 275 -2.62 -12.24 17.18
C ARG A 275 -2.18 -13.67 16.99
#